data_ace4b448345ff0a278b240844e2e19ea
#
_entry.id   ace4b448345ff0a278b240844e2e19ea
#
_cell.length_a   1.000
_cell.length_b   1.000
_cell.length_c   1.000
_cell.angle_alpha   90.00
_cell.angle_beta   90.00
_cell.angle_gamma   90.00
#
_symmetry.space_group_name_H-M   'P 1'
#
loop_
_entity.id
_entity.type
_entity.pdbx_description
1 polymer ?
#
loop_
_entity_poly.entity_id
_entity_poly.type
_entity_poly.pdbx_seq_one_letter_code
_entity_poly.pdbx_strand_id
1 'polypeptide(L)'
;ESNIRFDAQQEIKDWNLTSFTGSFPEAIELTKAEEYPFGKLVERPIPLWKNSGLKDYKSVVYSEKRDTVYCTLPYNCHATPFLNVEAEPGKTIQLITDNYVGGGDTNVRAEYVTKNGVQTYESLGWMNGNQIIYVIPKGVKVLDVKYRETGYDAEFRGKFSCNDPFFNELWKRSARTLYVTMRDTY
;
A
#
# COMPACT_ATOMS: atom_id res chain seq x y z
N GLU A 1 -7.61 -5.68 3.08
CA GLU A 1 -7.20 -4.33 3.55
C GLU A 1 -7.39 -4.22 5.06
N SER A 2 -6.49 -3.57 5.75
CA SER A 2 -6.58 -3.33 7.18
C SER A 2 -6.02 -1.95 7.53
N ASN A 3 -6.57 -1.34 8.56
CA ASN A 3 -6.03 -0.12 9.10
C ASN A 3 -4.68 -0.41 9.75
N ILE A 4 -3.66 0.37 9.39
CA ILE A 4 -2.31 0.22 9.92
C ILE A 4 -1.87 1.58 10.44
N ARG A 5 -1.44 1.62 11.71
CA ARG A 5 -0.77 2.76 12.30
C ARG A 5 0.68 2.37 12.59
N PHE A 6 1.62 3.06 11.97
CA PHE A 6 3.05 2.87 12.18
C PHE A 6 3.63 4.06 12.93
N ASP A 7 4.20 3.81 14.10
CA ASP A 7 4.89 4.82 14.90
C ASP A 7 6.40 4.72 14.70
N ALA A 8 6.96 5.65 13.92
CA ALA A 8 8.37 5.66 13.57
C ALA A 8 9.28 5.94 14.80
N GLN A 9 8.75 6.43 15.89
CA GLN A 9 9.52 6.65 17.14
C GLN A 9 9.83 5.32 17.84
N GLN A 10 9.01 4.29 17.56
CA GLN A 10 9.14 2.94 18.12
C GLN A 10 9.76 1.93 17.14
N GLU A 11 10.20 2.41 15.99
CA GLU A 11 10.80 1.55 14.96
C GLU A 11 12.06 0.85 15.50
N ILE A 12 12.06 -0.47 15.42
CA ILE A 12 13.26 -1.29 15.69
C ILE A 12 14.03 -1.39 14.38
N LYS A 13 15.15 -0.65 14.29
CA LYS A 13 15.99 -0.67 13.09
C LYS A 13 16.64 -2.02 12.89
N ASP A 14 16.78 -2.41 11.63
CA ASP A 14 17.57 -3.58 11.20
C ASP A 14 17.13 -4.92 11.80
N TRP A 15 15.91 -4.98 12.38
CA TRP A 15 15.38 -6.17 13.06
C TRP A 15 15.35 -7.42 12.18
N ASN A 16 15.32 -7.25 10.86
CA ASN A 16 15.27 -8.30 9.85
C ASN A 16 16.65 -8.65 9.26
N LEU A 17 17.71 -8.00 9.72
CA LEU A 17 19.08 -8.32 9.26
C LEU A 17 19.70 -9.42 10.10
N THR A 18 20.54 -10.24 9.48
CA THR A 18 21.31 -11.30 10.18
C THR A 18 22.30 -10.73 11.20
N SER A 19 22.67 -9.46 11.05
CA SER A 19 23.54 -8.72 11.99
C SER A 19 22.80 -8.10 13.17
N PHE A 20 21.46 -8.25 13.26
CA PHE A 20 20.70 -7.69 14.37
C PHE A 20 21.09 -8.31 15.71
N THR A 21 21.49 -7.47 16.64
CA THR A 21 21.92 -7.89 18.01
C THR A 21 20.91 -7.54 19.10
N GLY A 22 19.78 -6.96 18.73
CA GLY A 22 18.70 -6.65 19.68
C GLY A 22 17.98 -7.91 20.14
N SER A 23 17.15 -7.77 21.15
CA SER A 23 16.32 -8.85 21.68
C SER A 23 14.85 -8.56 21.48
N PHE A 24 14.07 -9.60 21.26
CA PHE A 24 12.62 -9.58 21.32
C PHE A 24 12.14 -10.30 22.58
N PRO A 25 10.91 -10.04 23.03
CA PRO A 25 10.27 -10.89 24.03
C PRO A 25 10.26 -12.34 23.57
N GLU A 26 10.33 -13.26 24.52
CA GLU A 26 10.28 -14.69 24.24
C GLU A 26 8.95 -15.04 23.53
N ALA A 27 9.02 -15.82 22.47
CA ALA A 27 7.84 -16.26 21.74
C ALA A 27 7.06 -17.28 22.59
N ILE A 28 5.73 -17.17 22.57
CA ILE A 28 4.86 -18.14 23.20
C ILE A 28 4.53 -19.21 22.16
N GLU A 29 4.86 -20.46 22.46
CA GLU A 29 4.45 -21.60 21.65
C GLU A 29 2.96 -21.87 21.87
N LEU A 30 2.16 -21.70 20.81
CA LEU A 30 0.71 -21.93 20.87
C LEU A 30 0.35 -23.37 20.47
N THR A 31 1.00 -23.91 19.45
CA THR A 31 0.78 -25.25 18.91
C THR A 31 1.94 -25.62 18.00
N LYS A 32 2.08 -26.90 17.70
CA LYS A 32 3.07 -27.38 16.72
C LYS A 32 2.60 -27.10 15.30
N ALA A 33 3.56 -26.98 14.38
CA ALA A 33 3.26 -26.96 12.95
C ALA A 33 2.45 -28.21 12.58
N GLU A 34 1.51 -28.09 11.67
CA GLU A 34 0.62 -29.13 11.19
C GLU A 34 -0.48 -29.59 12.18
N GLU A 35 -0.54 -29.04 13.39
CA GLU A 35 -1.66 -29.25 14.32
C GLU A 35 -2.79 -28.24 14.10
N TYR A 36 -3.98 -28.56 14.64
CA TYR A 36 -5.10 -27.61 14.61
C TYR A 36 -4.72 -26.27 15.28
N PRO A 37 -5.08 -25.10 14.70
CA PRO A 37 -5.99 -24.91 13.54
C PRO A 37 -5.30 -24.88 12.17
N PHE A 38 -3.99 -24.97 12.07
CA PHE A 38 -3.26 -24.69 10.83
C PHE A 38 -3.20 -25.87 9.86
N GLY A 39 -3.27 -27.11 10.35
CA GLY A 39 -3.19 -28.29 9.51
C GLY A 39 -1.85 -28.46 8.78
N LYS A 40 -1.79 -29.36 7.83
CA LYS A 40 -0.60 -29.63 7.05
C LYS A 40 -0.26 -28.45 6.14
N LEU A 41 0.97 -27.97 6.21
CA LEU A 41 1.48 -26.96 5.29
C LEU A 41 1.62 -27.53 3.88
N VAL A 42 1.21 -26.78 2.89
CA VAL A 42 1.35 -27.10 1.46
C VAL A 42 2.16 -26.02 0.76
N GLU A 43 2.90 -26.43 -0.26
CA GLU A 43 3.62 -25.48 -1.08
C GLU A 43 2.64 -24.52 -1.77
N ARG A 44 2.96 -23.23 -1.76
CA ARG A 44 2.16 -22.20 -2.41
C ARG A 44 2.13 -22.43 -3.92
N PRO A 45 0.96 -22.69 -4.54
CA PRO A 45 0.87 -23.03 -5.96
C PRO A 45 0.92 -21.81 -6.90
N ILE A 46 0.92 -20.60 -6.35
CA ILE A 46 0.86 -19.35 -7.13
C ILE A 46 2.07 -18.47 -6.81
N PRO A 47 2.50 -17.61 -7.75
CA PRO A 47 3.65 -16.73 -7.53
C PRO A 47 3.41 -15.72 -6.41
N LEU A 48 4.47 -15.17 -5.88
CA LEU A 48 4.41 -14.02 -4.98
C LEU A 48 3.86 -12.80 -5.71
N TRP A 49 3.42 -11.82 -4.95
CA TRP A 49 2.89 -10.59 -5.51
C TRP A 49 3.95 -9.83 -6.29
N LYS A 50 3.51 -9.24 -7.39
CA LYS A 50 4.34 -8.41 -8.26
C LYS A 50 4.87 -7.21 -7.49
N ASN A 51 6.17 -6.99 -7.63
CA ASN A 51 6.87 -5.81 -7.13
C ASN A 51 7.37 -4.98 -8.32
N SER A 52 6.68 -3.88 -8.61
CA SER A 52 7.00 -3.04 -9.77
C SER A 52 8.05 -1.96 -9.50
N GLY A 53 8.64 -1.91 -8.31
CA GLY A 53 9.45 -0.78 -7.85
C GLY A 53 8.61 0.47 -7.56
N LEU A 54 9.25 1.50 -7.00
CA LEU A 54 8.61 2.80 -6.78
C LEU A 54 8.43 3.54 -8.09
N LYS A 55 7.26 4.15 -8.28
CA LYS A 55 6.85 4.89 -9.47
C LYS A 55 6.36 6.29 -9.09
N ASP A 56 6.52 7.23 -10.01
CA ASP A 56 5.95 8.56 -9.89
C ASP A 56 4.45 8.54 -10.22
N TYR A 57 3.68 9.37 -9.54
CA TYR A 57 2.27 9.59 -9.84
C TYR A 57 2.09 10.30 -11.18
N LYS A 58 0.96 10.08 -11.83
CA LYS A 58 0.57 10.81 -13.05
C LYS A 58 0.46 12.32 -12.80
N SER A 59 -0.02 12.72 -11.63
CA SER A 59 -0.05 14.10 -11.17
C SER A 59 -0.02 14.16 -9.66
N VAL A 60 0.56 15.23 -9.12
CA VAL A 60 0.61 15.56 -7.70
C VAL A 60 0.11 16.98 -7.53
N VAL A 61 -0.97 17.17 -6.78
CA VAL A 61 -1.61 18.46 -6.54
C VAL A 61 -1.73 18.70 -5.04
N TYR A 62 -1.28 19.85 -4.58
CA TYR A 62 -1.43 20.26 -3.20
C TYR A 62 -2.72 21.07 -3.02
N SER A 63 -3.42 20.87 -1.90
CA SER A 63 -4.50 21.77 -1.48
C SER A 63 -3.97 23.21 -1.29
N GLU A 64 -4.84 24.19 -1.36
CA GLU A 64 -4.48 25.61 -1.11
C GLU A 64 -3.82 25.80 0.26
N LYS A 65 -4.30 25.11 1.28
CA LYS A 65 -3.75 25.13 2.65
C LYS A 65 -2.49 24.29 2.83
N ARG A 66 -2.11 23.51 1.80
CA ARG A 66 -1.00 22.54 1.84
C ARG A 66 -1.10 21.51 2.96
N ASP A 67 -2.30 21.21 3.40
CA ASP A 67 -2.63 20.18 4.38
C ASP A 67 -3.02 18.85 3.75
N THR A 68 -3.12 18.80 2.42
CA THR A 68 -3.49 17.60 1.68
C THR A 68 -2.74 17.55 0.35
N VAL A 69 -2.26 16.35 0.00
CA VAL A 69 -1.62 16.07 -1.29
C VAL A 69 -2.45 15.03 -2.02
N TYR A 70 -2.96 15.39 -3.19
CA TYR A 70 -3.74 14.53 -4.08
C TYR A 70 -2.83 13.97 -5.16
N CYS A 71 -2.68 12.66 -5.19
CA CYS A 71 -1.77 11.96 -6.09
C CYS A 71 -2.56 11.05 -7.02
N THR A 72 -2.67 11.43 -8.30
CA THR A 72 -3.42 10.65 -9.29
C THR A 72 -2.59 9.49 -9.82
N LEU A 73 -3.14 8.30 -9.75
CA LEU A 73 -2.59 7.09 -10.37
C LEU A 73 -2.91 7.07 -11.88
N PRO A 74 -2.13 6.37 -12.71
CA PRO A 74 -2.42 6.27 -14.14
C PRO A 74 -3.71 5.50 -14.44
N TYR A 75 -4.15 4.66 -13.52
CA TYR A 75 -5.37 3.85 -13.54
C TYR A 75 -5.65 3.32 -12.13
N ASN A 76 -6.83 2.76 -11.91
CA ASN A 76 -7.11 2.08 -10.65
C ASN A 76 -6.17 0.89 -10.47
N CYS A 77 -5.45 0.85 -9.37
CA CYS A 77 -4.53 -0.23 -9.03
C CYS A 77 -4.45 -0.44 -7.51
N HIS A 78 -3.88 -1.57 -7.14
CA HIS A 78 -3.40 -1.78 -5.78
C HIS A 78 -2.00 -1.20 -5.66
N ALA A 79 -1.82 -0.37 -4.66
CA ALA A 79 -0.56 0.28 -4.42
C ALA A 79 -0.23 0.37 -2.94
N THR A 80 1.06 0.34 -2.63
CA THR A 80 1.58 0.78 -1.34
C THR A 80 2.07 2.23 -1.53
N PRO A 81 1.43 3.22 -0.86
CA PRO A 81 1.88 4.59 -0.89
C PRO A 81 3.24 4.75 -0.21
N PHE A 82 4.10 5.54 -0.82
CA PHE A 82 5.41 5.94 -0.29
C PHE A 82 5.45 7.44 -0.07
N LEU A 83 6.08 7.86 1.01
CA LEU A 83 6.35 9.26 1.31
C LEU A 83 7.79 9.46 1.81
N ASN A 84 8.34 10.62 1.49
CA ASN A 84 9.58 11.15 2.06
C ASN A 84 9.26 12.53 2.63
N VAL A 85 9.50 12.73 3.92
CA VAL A 85 9.14 13.94 4.64
C VAL A 85 10.23 14.37 5.61
N GLU A 86 10.21 15.67 5.94
CA GLU A 86 10.95 16.25 7.05
C GLU A 86 9.95 16.74 8.10
N ALA A 87 10.08 16.29 9.34
CA ALA A 87 9.12 16.58 10.39
C ALA A 87 9.73 16.54 11.79
N GLU A 88 9.03 17.16 12.74
CA GLU A 88 9.21 16.91 14.17
C GLU A 88 8.53 15.58 14.56
N PRO A 89 8.88 14.99 15.71
CA PRO A 89 8.26 13.75 16.17
C PRO A 89 6.78 13.93 16.54
N GLY A 90 6.01 12.84 16.42
CA GLY A 90 4.63 12.77 16.89
C GLY A 90 3.58 13.39 15.95
N LYS A 91 3.94 13.77 14.72
CA LYS A 91 2.96 14.22 13.71
C LYS A 91 2.34 13.01 13.03
N THR A 92 1.02 12.95 12.97
CA THR A 92 0.31 11.85 12.31
C THR A 92 -0.08 12.24 10.87
N ILE A 93 0.51 11.58 9.89
CA ILE A 93 0.16 11.68 8.48
C ILE A 93 -0.82 10.56 8.17
N GLN A 94 -1.96 10.87 7.53
CA GLN A 94 -2.89 9.86 7.07
C GLN A 94 -2.70 9.60 5.58
N LEU A 95 -2.81 8.34 5.19
CA LEU A 95 -2.78 7.88 3.82
C LEU A 95 -4.11 7.19 3.54
N ILE A 96 -4.87 7.73 2.60
CA ILE A 96 -6.18 7.24 2.19
C ILE A 96 -6.27 7.21 0.66
N THR A 97 -7.36 6.71 0.10
CA THR A 97 -7.63 6.70 -1.33
C THR A 97 -8.96 7.37 -1.64
N ASP A 98 -9.23 7.64 -2.92
CA ASP A 98 -10.52 8.12 -3.40
C ASP A 98 -11.65 7.09 -3.25
N ASN A 99 -11.34 5.84 -2.98
CA ASN A 99 -12.31 4.81 -2.56
C ASN A 99 -12.68 4.93 -1.07
N TYR A 100 -12.04 5.83 -0.34
CA TYR A 100 -12.42 6.17 1.01
C TYR A 100 -13.76 6.93 0.99
N VAL A 101 -14.84 6.19 1.05
CA VAL A 101 -16.19 6.76 1.07
C VAL A 101 -16.52 7.12 2.50
N GLY A 102 -16.69 8.42 2.76
CA GLY A 102 -16.91 8.99 4.08
C GLY A 102 -17.89 8.19 4.93
N GLY A 103 -17.40 7.50 5.89
CA GLY A 103 -18.12 6.58 6.76
C GLY A 103 -17.51 6.51 8.15
N GLY A 104 -16.78 7.53 8.53
CA GLY A 104 -16.16 7.62 9.86
C GLY A 104 -14.90 6.74 10.01
N ASP A 105 -14.62 6.34 11.23
CA ASP A 105 -13.35 5.72 11.62
C ASP A 105 -13.14 4.28 11.10
N THR A 106 -14.12 3.70 10.42
CA THR A 106 -14.06 2.33 9.90
C THR A 106 -13.45 2.20 8.51
N ASN A 107 -13.22 3.31 7.82
CA ASN A 107 -12.65 3.30 6.48
C ASN A 107 -11.16 2.92 6.52
N VAL A 108 -10.73 2.13 5.53
CA VAL A 108 -9.34 1.69 5.44
C VAL A 108 -8.40 2.87 5.22
N ARG A 109 -7.46 3.04 6.13
CA ARG A 109 -6.42 4.04 6.05
C ARG A 109 -5.13 3.53 6.66
N ALA A 110 -4.01 4.10 6.24
CA ALA A 110 -2.76 3.99 6.97
C ALA A 110 -2.46 5.31 7.68
N GLU A 111 -1.83 5.21 8.83
CA GLU A 111 -1.32 6.34 9.60
C GLU A 111 0.17 6.15 9.84
N TYR A 112 0.92 7.22 9.59
CA TYR A 112 2.35 7.28 9.88
C TYR A 112 2.61 8.35 10.94
N VAL A 113 3.13 7.95 12.10
CA VAL A 113 3.55 8.87 13.17
C VAL A 113 5.03 9.15 13.02
N THR A 114 5.37 10.42 12.82
CA THR A 114 6.74 10.86 12.50
C THR A 114 7.69 10.75 13.68
N LYS A 115 8.97 10.48 13.37
CA LYS A 115 10.13 10.74 14.22
C LYS A 115 10.78 12.08 13.85
N ASN A 116 11.89 12.43 14.45
CA ASN A 116 12.60 13.67 14.15
C ASN A 116 13.38 13.60 12.83
N GLY A 117 13.33 14.67 12.03
CA GLY A 117 14.15 14.87 10.84
C GLY A 117 13.57 14.29 9.57
N VAL A 118 14.46 14.05 8.59
CA VAL A 118 14.12 13.47 7.29
C VAL A 118 13.89 11.98 7.44
N GLN A 119 12.78 11.49 6.89
CA GLN A 119 12.33 10.12 7.05
C GLN A 119 11.49 9.65 5.88
N THR A 120 11.53 8.36 5.60
CA THR A 120 10.72 7.72 4.57
C THR A 120 9.80 6.69 5.17
N TYR A 121 8.66 6.50 4.57
CA TYR A 121 7.70 5.44 4.91
C TYR A 121 7.04 4.91 3.66
N GLU A 122 6.94 3.61 3.55
CA GLU A 122 6.08 2.93 2.59
C GLU A 122 5.01 2.17 3.38
N SER A 123 3.75 2.34 3.02
CA SER A 123 2.66 1.68 3.74
C SER A 123 2.84 0.16 3.73
N LEU A 124 2.74 -0.46 4.91
CA LEU A 124 2.80 -1.91 5.07
C LEU A 124 1.56 -2.61 4.49
N GLY A 125 0.45 -1.88 4.37
CA GLY A 125 -0.79 -2.34 3.74
C GLY A 125 -0.99 -1.70 2.37
N TRP A 126 -1.43 -2.52 1.41
CA TRP A 126 -1.85 -2.01 0.11
C TRP A 126 -3.23 -1.35 0.19
N MET A 127 -3.46 -0.40 -0.69
CA MET A 127 -4.71 0.30 -0.89
C MET A 127 -5.09 0.25 -2.37
N ASN A 128 -6.36 0.43 -2.69
CA ASN A 128 -6.80 0.54 -4.07
C ASN A 128 -7.54 1.85 -4.32
N GLY A 129 -7.40 2.37 -5.51
CA GLY A 129 -8.04 3.62 -5.93
C GLY A 129 -7.48 4.14 -7.24
N ASN A 130 -8.02 5.28 -7.68
CA ASN A 130 -7.48 6.10 -8.76
C ASN A 130 -6.60 7.23 -8.23
N GLN A 131 -6.79 7.59 -6.96
CA GLN A 131 -5.96 8.57 -6.25
C GLN A 131 -5.51 8.03 -4.89
N ILE A 132 -4.30 8.40 -4.52
CA ILE A 132 -3.80 8.31 -3.15
C ILE A 132 -3.75 9.71 -2.59
N ILE A 133 -4.24 9.88 -1.38
CA ILE A 133 -4.41 11.16 -0.71
C ILE A 133 -3.63 11.11 0.59
N TYR A 134 -2.69 12.05 0.76
CA TYR A 134 -1.95 12.23 1.98
C TYR A 134 -2.49 13.44 2.73
N VAL A 135 -2.98 13.23 3.95
CA VAL A 135 -3.38 14.32 4.85
C VAL A 135 -2.17 14.69 5.71
N ILE A 136 -1.69 15.91 5.52
CA ILE A 136 -0.41 16.39 6.05
C ILE A 136 -0.66 17.37 7.19
N PRO A 137 -0.29 17.06 8.43
CA PRO A 137 -0.44 17.97 9.54
C PRO A 137 0.56 19.13 9.45
N LYS A 138 0.22 20.23 10.12
CA LYS A 138 1.09 21.41 10.19
C LYS A 138 2.47 21.04 10.76
N GLY A 139 3.52 21.57 10.12
CA GLY A 139 4.91 21.34 10.52
C GLY A 139 5.57 20.14 9.87
N VAL A 140 4.89 19.47 8.94
CA VAL A 140 5.46 18.43 8.07
C VAL A 140 5.75 19.02 6.70
N LYS A 141 7.00 18.85 6.23
CA LYS A 141 7.42 19.22 4.88
C LYS A 141 7.51 17.96 4.02
N VAL A 142 6.70 17.89 2.99
CA VAL A 142 6.75 16.80 2.01
C VAL A 142 7.93 17.05 1.06
N LEU A 143 8.82 16.08 0.97
CA LEU A 143 10.00 16.11 0.08
C LEU A 143 9.73 15.31 -1.20
N ASP A 144 9.08 14.14 -1.09
CA ASP A 144 8.72 13.30 -2.22
C ASP A 144 7.54 12.39 -1.89
N VAL A 145 6.74 12.05 -2.89
CA VAL A 145 5.66 11.06 -2.80
C VAL A 145 5.69 10.16 -4.02
N LYS A 146 5.61 8.85 -3.78
CA LYS A 146 5.61 7.82 -4.82
C LYS A 146 4.63 6.71 -4.46
N TYR A 147 4.48 5.75 -5.34
CA TYR A 147 3.74 4.53 -5.05
C TYR A 147 4.46 3.32 -5.63
N ARG A 148 4.20 2.16 -5.05
CA ARG A 148 4.56 0.86 -5.62
C ARG A 148 3.27 0.16 -6.02
N GLU A 149 3.11 -0.15 -7.29
CA GLU A 149 2.02 -0.99 -7.75
C GLU A 149 2.31 -2.44 -7.35
N THR A 150 1.33 -3.06 -6.74
CA THR A 150 1.38 -4.47 -6.32
C THR A 150 0.14 -5.20 -6.82
N GLY A 151 0.17 -6.50 -6.83
CA GLY A 151 -0.93 -7.34 -7.27
C GLY A 151 -0.46 -8.74 -7.63
N TYR A 152 -1.35 -9.55 -8.15
CA TYR A 152 -1.04 -10.89 -8.62
C TYR A 152 -0.04 -10.83 -9.77
N ASP A 153 1.03 -11.64 -9.71
CA ASP A 153 2.05 -11.65 -10.76
C ASP A 153 1.60 -12.53 -11.93
N ALA A 154 0.70 -11.97 -12.72
CA ALA A 154 0.18 -12.60 -13.92
C ALA A 154 0.23 -11.67 -15.13
N GLU A 155 0.33 -12.26 -16.30
CA GLU A 155 0.23 -11.58 -17.59
C GLU A 155 -1.04 -11.99 -18.31
N PHE A 156 -1.75 -11.01 -18.88
CA PHE A 156 -2.89 -11.29 -19.74
C PHE A 156 -2.40 -11.80 -21.09
N ARG A 157 -2.60 -13.08 -21.35
CA ARG A 157 -2.26 -13.70 -22.66
C ARG A 157 -3.40 -13.55 -23.67
N GLY A 158 -4.64 -13.43 -23.21
CA GLY A 158 -5.80 -13.23 -24.05
C GLY A 158 -5.80 -11.84 -24.69
N LYS A 159 -6.21 -11.78 -25.95
CA LYS A 159 -6.40 -10.55 -26.70
C LYS A 159 -7.79 -10.56 -27.33
N PHE A 160 -8.43 -9.41 -27.36
CA PHE A 160 -9.71 -9.20 -28.03
C PHE A 160 -9.63 -7.94 -28.89
N SER A 161 -10.15 -8.01 -30.11
CA SER A 161 -10.28 -6.89 -31.01
C SER A 161 -11.47 -7.12 -31.95
N CYS A 162 -12.28 -6.09 -32.14
CA CYS A 162 -13.36 -6.07 -33.11
C CYS A 162 -13.48 -4.66 -33.73
N ASN A 163 -14.37 -4.51 -34.71
CA ASN A 163 -14.60 -3.25 -35.41
C ASN A 163 -15.40 -2.22 -34.58
N ASP A 164 -15.96 -2.60 -33.43
CA ASP A 164 -16.67 -1.69 -32.53
C ASP A 164 -15.74 -1.24 -31.38
N PRO A 165 -15.42 0.06 -31.29
CA PRO A 165 -14.58 0.60 -30.25
C PRO A 165 -15.11 0.39 -28.83
N PHE A 166 -16.44 0.34 -28.66
CA PHE A 166 -17.08 0.13 -27.35
C PHE A 166 -16.68 -1.23 -26.76
N PHE A 167 -16.76 -2.31 -27.53
CA PHE A 167 -16.40 -3.64 -27.03
C PHE A 167 -14.89 -3.80 -26.81
N ASN A 168 -14.06 -3.12 -27.60
CA ASN A 168 -12.62 -3.09 -27.37
C ASN A 168 -12.28 -2.42 -26.02
N GLU A 169 -12.93 -1.31 -25.70
CA GLU A 169 -12.75 -0.60 -24.44
C GLU A 169 -13.35 -1.39 -23.26
N LEU A 170 -14.53 -1.98 -23.45
CA LEU A 170 -15.17 -2.83 -22.45
C LEU A 170 -14.27 -4.01 -22.05
N TRP A 171 -13.66 -4.67 -23.03
CA TRP A 171 -12.73 -5.76 -22.76
C TRP A 171 -11.52 -5.31 -21.93
N LYS A 172 -10.92 -4.16 -22.29
CA LYS A 172 -9.78 -3.61 -21.54
C LYS A 172 -10.13 -3.31 -20.09
N ARG A 173 -11.29 -2.68 -19.87
CA ARG A 173 -11.77 -2.35 -18.52
C ARG A 173 -12.08 -3.60 -17.71
N SER A 174 -12.74 -4.58 -18.32
CA SER A 174 -13.05 -5.87 -17.68
C SER A 174 -11.79 -6.62 -17.27
N ALA A 175 -10.81 -6.72 -18.19
CA ALA A 175 -9.51 -7.32 -17.90
C ALA A 175 -8.78 -6.60 -16.77
N ARG A 176 -8.81 -5.26 -16.76
CA ARG A 176 -8.22 -4.46 -15.68
C ARG A 176 -8.93 -4.67 -14.35
N THR A 177 -10.26 -4.68 -14.35
CA THR A 177 -11.07 -4.94 -13.16
C THR A 177 -10.75 -6.32 -12.58
N LEU A 178 -10.70 -7.34 -13.41
CA LEU A 178 -10.30 -8.69 -12.99
C LEU A 178 -8.91 -8.65 -12.32
N TYR A 179 -7.93 -8.04 -12.97
CA TYR A 179 -6.57 -7.95 -12.43
C TYR A 179 -6.51 -7.28 -11.05
N VAL A 180 -7.20 -6.15 -10.87
CA VAL A 180 -7.17 -5.42 -9.59
C VAL A 180 -7.98 -6.10 -8.48
N THR A 181 -8.82 -7.06 -8.80
CA THR A 181 -9.54 -7.87 -7.81
C THR A 181 -8.85 -9.20 -7.51
N MET A 182 -7.89 -9.62 -8.33
CA MET A 182 -7.15 -10.87 -8.11
C MET A 182 -6.26 -10.79 -6.87
N ARG A 183 -6.35 -11.82 -6.06
CA ARG A 183 -5.54 -12.07 -4.88
C ARG A 183 -5.16 -13.55 -4.83
N ASP A 184 -4.63 -13.99 -3.70
CA ASP A 184 -4.35 -15.40 -3.43
C ASP A 184 -5.64 -16.23 -3.33
N THR A 185 -6.75 -15.56 -3.09
CA THR A 185 -8.11 -16.11 -3.07
C THR A 185 -8.99 -15.30 -4.00
N TYR A 186 -9.95 -15.96 -4.63
CA TYR A 186 -10.96 -15.33 -5.48
C TYR A 186 -12.13 -14.83 -4.65
#